data_8bbc7f4fb701e685f4dd85f53649b2c2
#
_entry.id   8bbc7f4fb701e685f4dd85f53649b2c2
#
_cell.length_a   1.000
_cell.length_b   1.000
_cell.length_c   1.000
_cell.angle_alpha   90.00
_cell.angle_beta   90.00
_cell.angle_gamma   90.00
#
_symmetry.space_group_name_H-M   'P 1'
#
loop_
_entity.id
_entity.type
_entity.pdbx_description
1 polymer ?
#
loop_
_entity_poly.entity_id
_entity_poly.type
_entity_poly.pdbx_seq_one_letter_code
_entity_poly.pdbx_strand_id
1 'polypeptide(L)'
;AGPSRIPHHHQLTMQYCKELGVPLEVYNNINQAAFFYSEGNGALTNKRIRKREIQYDIKGYMSELLAKAINQDNLDMPMSQDDIIQIIDYLKAEGALNTENKYLSSSRRGYAIKPSVSQGKVSEPYHLNDIISSGFMKPDFYNVPEYTYELQMTMFQPIGGMDKIAYKIADQINHDIKLNTEITSIKNTENGVSILYKNKDEENLIEGDYCICTIPLSVLSYINSNFSATTRRAIDYASYNKTGKIGLQ
;
A
#
# COMPACT_ATOMS: atom_id res chain seq x y z
N ALA A 1 -10.69 2.08 11.74
CA ALA A 1 -10.24 1.71 10.40
C ALA A 1 -9.13 0.67 10.53
N GLY A 2 -9.40 -0.56 10.18
CA GLY A 2 -8.49 -1.69 10.24
C GLY A 2 -7.80 -1.98 8.89
N PRO A 3 -7.24 -3.18 8.70
CA PRO A 3 -6.69 -3.63 7.44
C PRO A 3 -7.76 -3.58 6.34
N SER A 4 -7.35 -3.50 5.07
CA SER A 4 -8.29 -3.38 3.95
C SER A 4 -8.12 -4.47 2.90
N ARG A 5 -7.04 -5.24 2.97
CA ARG A 5 -6.67 -6.21 1.93
C ARG A 5 -5.92 -7.39 2.52
N ILE A 6 -6.03 -8.54 1.86
CA ILE A 6 -5.36 -9.79 2.22
C ILE A 6 -4.53 -10.22 1.01
N PRO A 7 -3.20 -10.12 1.04
CA PRO A 7 -2.34 -10.69 0.02
C PRO A 7 -2.49 -12.22 -0.07
N HIS A 8 -2.38 -12.78 -1.27
CA HIS A 8 -2.57 -14.22 -1.50
C HIS A 8 -1.62 -15.11 -0.68
N HIS A 9 -0.45 -14.59 -0.32
CA HIS A 9 0.54 -15.34 0.47
C HIS A 9 0.27 -15.31 1.99
N HIS A 10 -0.72 -14.57 2.47
CA HIS A 10 -1.17 -14.62 3.86
C HIS A 10 -2.00 -15.88 4.14
N GLN A 11 -1.35 -17.02 4.05
CA GLN A 11 -1.99 -18.34 4.05
C GLN A 11 -2.87 -18.59 5.28
N LEU A 12 -2.43 -18.22 6.49
CA LEU A 12 -3.23 -18.37 7.71
C LEU A 12 -4.54 -17.57 7.65
N THR A 13 -4.46 -16.32 7.23
CA THR A 13 -5.67 -15.47 7.09
C THR A 13 -6.63 -16.05 6.05
N MET A 14 -6.10 -16.51 4.92
CA MET A 14 -6.89 -17.16 3.87
C MET A 14 -7.53 -18.47 4.35
N GLN A 15 -6.80 -19.25 5.14
CA GLN A 15 -7.30 -20.49 5.74
C GLN A 15 -8.45 -20.19 6.72
N TYR A 16 -8.27 -19.23 7.64
CA TYR A 16 -9.33 -18.84 8.56
C TYR A 16 -10.58 -18.33 7.82
N CYS A 17 -10.42 -17.51 6.77
CA CYS A 17 -11.55 -17.10 5.97
C CYS A 17 -12.32 -18.29 5.40
N LYS A 18 -11.60 -19.31 4.89
CA LYS A 18 -12.20 -20.54 4.37
C LYS A 18 -12.93 -21.34 5.46
N GLU A 19 -12.27 -21.58 6.59
CA GLU A 19 -12.80 -22.39 7.72
C GLU A 19 -14.04 -21.71 8.35
N LEU A 20 -14.03 -20.40 8.46
CA LEU A 20 -15.12 -19.59 9.02
C LEU A 20 -16.24 -19.30 8.02
N GLY A 21 -16.09 -19.72 6.77
CA GLY A 21 -17.05 -19.43 5.72
C GLY A 21 -17.16 -17.93 5.38
N VAL A 22 -16.08 -17.16 5.48
CA VAL A 22 -16.01 -15.76 5.07
C VAL A 22 -15.79 -15.69 3.56
N PRO A 23 -16.76 -15.21 2.77
CA PRO A 23 -16.60 -15.10 1.32
C PRO A 23 -15.61 -13.99 0.98
N LEU A 24 -14.73 -14.29 0.03
CA LEU A 24 -13.69 -13.35 -0.44
C LEU A 24 -13.97 -12.92 -1.89
N GLU A 25 -13.58 -11.70 -2.20
CA GLU A 25 -13.52 -11.17 -3.56
C GLU A 25 -12.12 -10.58 -3.83
N VAL A 26 -11.81 -10.37 -5.10
CA VAL A 26 -10.54 -9.77 -5.51
C VAL A 26 -10.52 -8.29 -5.10
N TYR A 27 -9.45 -7.89 -4.42
CA TYR A 27 -9.19 -6.51 -4.06
C TYR A 27 -8.38 -5.80 -5.15
N ASN A 28 -8.95 -4.76 -5.74
CA ASN A 28 -8.25 -3.92 -6.72
C ASN A 28 -7.28 -2.95 -6.03
N ASN A 29 -6.05 -3.37 -5.83
CA ASN A 29 -5.03 -2.53 -5.21
C ASN A 29 -4.60 -1.36 -6.10
N ILE A 30 -4.58 -1.57 -7.42
CA ILE A 30 -4.19 -0.56 -8.40
C ILE A 30 -5.38 -0.26 -9.31
N ASN A 31 -5.89 0.96 -9.23
CA ASN A 31 -6.89 1.45 -10.14
C ASN A 31 -6.23 2.33 -11.22
N GLN A 32 -5.99 1.75 -12.39
CA GLN A 32 -5.39 2.45 -13.53
C GLN A 32 -6.30 3.56 -14.11
N ALA A 33 -7.58 3.51 -13.81
CA ALA A 33 -8.54 4.54 -14.21
C ALA A 33 -8.66 5.69 -13.20
N ALA A 34 -8.01 5.59 -12.03
CA ALA A 34 -7.94 6.67 -11.05
C ALA A 34 -7.28 7.92 -11.66
N PHE A 35 -7.55 9.07 -11.05
CA PHE A 35 -7.01 10.34 -11.50
C PHE A 35 -5.93 10.85 -10.55
N PHE A 36 -4.89 11.43 -11.12
CA PHE A 36 -4.01 12.36 -10.43
C PHE A 36 -4.60 13.77 -10.50
N TYR A 37 -4.44 14.50 -9.42
CA TYR A 37 -4.77 15.91 -9.32
C TYR A 37 -3.68 16.61 -8.49
N SER A 38 -3.19 17.73 -8.98
CA SER A 38 -2.23 18.58 -8.28
C SER A 38 -2.67 20.02 -8.43
N GLU A 39 -2.62 20.78 -7.36
CA GLU A 39 -2.87 22.22 -7.39
C GLU A 39 -1.59 23.00 -7.67
N GLY A 40 -1.69 24.10 -8.40
CA GLY A 40 -0.56 24.96 -8.70
C GLY A 40 -0.63 25.62 -10.07
N ASN A 41 0.54 26.06 -10.56
CA ASN A 41 0.68 26.81 -11.81
C ASN A 41 1.33 26.03 -12.95
N GLY A 42 1.58 24.72 -12.79
CA GLY A 42 2.12 23.88 -13.86
C GLY A 42 1.08 23.62 -14.96
N ALA A 43 1.52 23.27 -16.16
CA ALA A 43 0.65 23.07 -17.31
C ALA A 43 -0.44 22.00 -17.14
N LEU A 44 -0.19 21.01 -16.28
CA LEU A 44 -1.10 19.91 -16.00
C LEU A 44 -1.79 20.04 -14.63
N THR A 45 -1.55 21.10 -13.87
CA THR A 45 -2.20 21.32 -12.57
C THR A 45 -3.66 21.74 -12.74
N ASN A 46 -4.45 21.60 -11.67
CA ASN A 46 -5.87 21.92 -11.61
C ASN A 46 -6.73 21.13 -12.62
N LYS A 47 -6.21 19.98 -13.07
CA LYS A 47 -6.87 19.09 -14.02
C LYS A 47 -6.85 17.67 -13.48
N ARG A 48 -7.90 16.90 -13.76
CA ARG A 48 -7.92 15.46 -13.51
C ARG A 48 -7.32 14.73 -14.70
N ILE A 49 -6.16 14.10 -14.49
CA ILE A 49 -5.46 13.32 -15.52
C ILE A 49 -5.40 11.87 -15.06
N ARG A 50 -5.68 10.93 -15.95
CA ARG A 50 -5.63 9.51 -15.57
C ARG A 50 -4.23 9.13 -15.11
N LYS A 51 -4.16 8.45 -13.97
CA LYS A 51 -2.94 7.96 -13.34
C LYS A 51 -2.06 7.21 -14.36
N ARG A 52 -2.65 6.26 -15.11
CA ARG A 52 -1.91 5.46 -16.10
C ARG A 52 -1.28 6.32 -17.21
N GLU A 53 -1.93 7.39 -17.65
CA GLU A 53 -1.41 8.25 -18.72
C GLU A 53 -0.09 8.89 -18.28
N ILE A 54 -0.08 9.50 -17.10
CA ILE A 54 1.12 10.11 -16.52
C ILE A 54 2.22 9.07 -16.25
N GLN A 55 1.86 7.93 -15.65
CA GLN A 55 2.83 6.89 -15.32
C GLN A 55 3.50 6.29 -16.56
N TYR A 56 2.75 6.04 -17.61
CA TYR A 56 3.32 5.52 -18.86
C TYR A 56 4.20 6.54 -19.57
N ASP A 57 3.83 7.81 -19.57
CA ASP A 57 4.67 8.86 -20.17
C ASP A 57 5.97 9.07 -19.37
N ILE A 58 5.91 9.07 -18.03
CA ILE A 58 7.12 9.08 -17.18
C ILE A 58 8.02 7.89 -17.52
N LYS A 59 7.47 6.69 -17.61
CA LYS A 59 8.21 5.46 -17.91
C LYS A 59 8.88 5.54 -19.29
N GLY A 60 8.17 6.03 -20.28
CA GLY A 60 8.69 6.24 -21.63
C GLY A 60 9.87 7.22 -21.65
N TYR A 61 9.72 8.37 -21.01
CA TYR A 61 10.80 9.37 -20.95
C TYR A 61 12.00 8.90 -20.11
N MET A 62 11.79 8.18 -19.00
CA MET A 62 12.90 7.61 -18.24
C MET A 62 13.68 6.59 -19.06
N SER A 63 12.98 5.75 -19.83
CA SER A 63 13.61 4.79 -20.75
C SER A 63 14.41 5.50 -21.86
N GLU A 64 13.87 6.58 -22.44
CA GLU A 64 14.57 7.41 -23.42
C GLU A 64 15.86 8.02 -22.85
N LEU A 65 15.75 8.66 -21.66
CA LEU A 65 16.89 9.30 -21.02
C LEU A 65 17.99 8.29 -20.70
N LEU A 66 17.63 7.11 -20.18
CA LEU A 66 18.59 6.06 -19.86
C LEU A 66 19.25 5.48 -21.13
N ALA A 67 18.46 5.20 -22.19
CA ALA A 67 18.99 4.72 -23.46
C ALA A 67 20.01 5.71 -24.09
N LYS A 68 19.72 7.01 -23.98
CA LYS A 68 20.63 8.07 -24.45
C LYS A 68 21.90 8.14 -23.62
N ALA A 69 21.79 8.04 -22.29
CA ALA A 69 22.95 8.04 -21.38
C ALA A 69 23.90 6.85 -21.68
N ILE A 70 23.35 5.66 -21.90
CA ILE A 70 24.12 4.48 -22.25
C ILE A 70 24.82 4.67 -23.59
N ASN A 71 24.14 5.17 -24.61
CA ASN A 71 24.72 5.40 -25.93
C ASN A 71 25.84 6.48 -25.93
N GLN A 72 25.86 7.35 -24.91
CA GLN A 72 26.89 8.39 -24.75
C GLN A 72 28.00 7.99 -23.79
N ASP A 73 28.03 6.74 -23.35
CA ASP A 73 29.00 6.21 -22.36
C ASP A 73 29.06 7.04 -21.06
N ASN A 74 27.90 7.53 -20.63
CA ASN A 74 27.77 8.38 -19.44
C ASN A 74 27.39 7.59 -18.17
N LEU A 75 27.68 6.30 -18.12
CA LEU A 75 27.46 5.47 -16.94
C LEU A 75 28.81 5.01 -16.37
N ASP A 76 28.95 5.08 -15.06
CA ASP A 76 30.14 4.64 -14.34
C ASP A 76 30.33 3.11 -14.31
N MET A 77 29.36 2.35 -14.81
CA MET A 77 29.39 0.90 -14.86
C MET A 77 30.01 0.42 -16.16
N PRO A 78 31.14 -0.34 -16.12
CA PRO A 78 31.70 -0.94 -17.31
C PRO A 78 30.73 -2.00 -17.88
N MET A 79 30.38 -1.86 -19.16
CA MET A 79 29.50 -2.78 -19.87
C MET A 79 30.16 -3.26 -21.16
N SER A 80 29.95 -4.53 -21.51
CA SER A 80 30.32 -5.03 -22.82
C SER A 80 29.35 -4.48 -23.89
N GLN A 81 29.78 -4.52 -25.17
CA GLN A 81 28.91 -4.13 -26.28
C GLN A 81 27.62 -4.96 -26.32
N ASP A 82 27.71 -6.25 -26.01
CA ASP A 82 26.55 -7.15 -25.98
C ASP A 82 25.59 -6.77 -24.85
N ASP A 83 26.08 -6.38 -23.68
CA ASP A 83 25.23 -5.88 -22.58
C ASP A 83 24.52 -4.59 -22.97
N ILE A 84 25.23 -3.66 -23.61
CA ILE A 84 24.65 -2.40 -24.09
C ILE A 84 23.49 -2.68 -25.07
N ILE A 85 23.70 -3.56 -26.04
CA ILE A 85 22.67 -3.91 -27.00
C ILE A 85 21.44 -4.49 -26.30
N GLN A 86 21.62 -5.44 -25.38
CA GLN A 86 20.52 -6.07 -24.66
C GLN A 86 19.74 -5.06 -23.79
N ILE A 87 20.44 -4.16 -23.10
CA ILE A 87 19.80 -3.13 -22.30
C ILE A 87 19.04 -2.13 -23.17
N ILE A 88 19.60 -1.71 -24.28
CA ILE A 88 18.93 -0.79 -25.20
C ILE A 88 17.66 -1.45 -25.78
N ASP A 89 17.71 -2.71 -26.14
CA ASP A 89 16.53 -3.44 -26.64
C ASP A 89 15.46 -3.59 -25.55
N TYR A 90 15.87 -3.87 -24.30
CA TYR A 90 14.96 -3.86 -23.18
C TYR A 90 14.30 -2.48 -22.99
N LEU A 91 15.08 -1.40 -22.99
CA LEU A 91 14.56 -0.05 -22.83
C LEU A 91 13.63 0.37 -23.96
N LYS A 92 13.92 -0.04 -25.20
CA LYS A 92 13.00 0.15 -26.34
C LYS A 92 11.67 -0.54 -26.09
N ALA A 93 11.71 -1.79 -25.64
CA ALA A 93 10.50 -2.54 -25.33
C ALA A 93 9.74 -1.95 -24.14
N GLU A 94 10.44 -1.60 -23.07
CA GLU A 94 9.88 -1.08 -21.82
C GLU A 94 9.27 0.31 -21.99
N GLY A 95 9.98 1.22 -22.64
CA GLY A 95 9.54 2.59 -22.89
C GLY A 95 8.72 2.77 -24.17
N ALA A 96 8.56 1.73 -24.99
CA ALA A 96 7.99 1.84 -26.35
C ALA A 96 8.69 2.92 -27.19
N LEU A 97 10.03 2.90 -27.17
CA LEU A 97 10.84 3.87 -27.92
C LEU A 97 10.87 3.54 -29.41
N ASN A 98 11.07 4.55 -30.24
CA ASN A 98 11.29 4.37 -31.66
C ASN A 98 12.74 3.90 -31.96
N THR A 99 13.08 3.74 -33.23
CA THR A 99 14.40 3.32 -33.69
C THR A 99 15.52 4.28 -33.29
N GLU A 100 15.19 5.55 -33.02
CA GLU A 100 16.13 6.60 -32.56
C GLU A 100 16.20 6.71 -31.03
N ASN A 101 15.66 5.73 -30.31
CA ASN A 101 15.56 5.73 -28.85
C ASN A 101 14.77 6.93 -28.28
N LYS A 102 13.77 7.42 -29.02
CA LYS A 102 12.92 8.52 -28.58
C LYS A 102 11.54 8.03 -28.19
N TYR A 103 11.01 8.59 -27.10
CA TYR A 103 9.64 8.43 -26.67
C TYR A 103 8.76 9.48 -27.35
N LEU A 104 8.10 9.13 -28.42
CA LEU A 104 7.23 10.05 -29.16
C LEU A 104 5.78 9.65 -29.06
N SER A 105 5.49 8.41 -29.38
CA SER A 105 4.15 7.90 -29.40
C SER A 105 4.09 6.37 -29.45
N SER A 106 3.18 5.78 -28.70
CA SER A 106 2.89 4.34 -28.75
C SER A 106 1.45 4.05 -28.32
N SER A 107 0.99 2.83 -28.44
CA SER A 107 -0.33 2.40 -27.95
C SER A 107 -0.42 2.29 -26.43
N ARG A 108 0.69 2.42 -25.70
CA ARG A 108 0.80 2.17 -24.26
C ARG A 108 0.96 3.41 -23.40
N ARG A 109 0.94 4.58 -23.97
CA ARG A 109 1.27 5.83 -23.28
C ARG A 109 0.08 6.63 -22.82
N GLY A 110 0.37 7.75 -22.17
CA GLY A 110 -0.57 8.81 -21.89
C GLY A 110 -1.02 9.53 -23.15
N TYR A 111 -2.07 10.27 -23.03
CA TYR A 111 -2.74 10.89 -24.16
C TYR A 111 -3.01 12.36 -23.89
N ALA A 112 -2.03 13.22 -24.16
CA ALA A 112 -2.29 14.64 -24.32
C ALA A 112 -3.28 14.86 -25.48
N ILE A 113 -3.05 14.09 -26.58
CA ILE A 113 -4.03 13.92 -27.66
C ILE A 113 -4.51 12.48 -27.60
N LYS A 114 -5.77 12.27 -27.20
CA LYS A 114 -6.37 10.95 -27.10
C LYS A 114 -6.55 10.30 -28.49
N PRO A 115 -6.29 9.00 -28.62
CA PRO A 115 -6.58 8.30 -29.86
C PRO A 115 -8.09 8.33 -30.10
N SER A 116 -8.50 8.60 -31.33
CA SER A 116 -9.90 8.53 -31.74
C SER A 116 -9.99 7.89 -33.10
N VAL A 117 -10.90 6.95 -33.24
CA VAL A 117 -11.16 6.25 -34.50
C VAL A 117 -11.59 7.22 -35.61
N SER A 118 -12.25 8.31 -35.24
CA SER A 118 -12.77 9.31 -36.18
C SER A 118 -11.78 10.39 -36.57
N GLN A 119 -10.67 10.56 -35.86
CA GLN A 119 -9.77 11.70 -36.07
C GLN A 119 -8.54 11.40 -36.92
N GLY A 120 -8.17 10.13 -37.09
CA GLY A 120 -6.98 9.74 -37.86
C GLY A 120 -5.65 10.33 -37.35
N LYS A 121 -5.65 10.91 -36.15
CA LYS A 121 -4.47 11.54 -35.55
C LYS A 121 -3.68 10.55 -34.72
N VAL A 122 -2.36 10.65 -34.80
CA VAL A 122 -1.47 9.96 -33.89
C VAL A 122 -1.64 10.56 -32.50
N SER A 123 -1.81 9.71 -31.48
CA SER A 123 -1.86 10.17 -30.09
C SER A 123 -0.49 10.67 -29.65
N GLU A 124 -0.48 11.74 -28.87
CA GLU A 124 0.74 12.34 -28.35
C GLU A 124 0.83 12.18 -26.84
N PRO A 125 2.04 11.97 -26.29
CA PRO A 125 2.26 11.94 -24.84
C PRO A 125 2.18 13.35 -24.25
N TYR A 126 2.00 13.46 -22.93
CA TYR A 126 2.25 14.70 -22.21
C TYR A 126 3.74 15.01 -22.22
N HIS A 127 4.12 16.25 -22.40
CA HIS A 127 5.53 16.64 -22.36
C HIS A 127 6.14 16.41 -20.96
N LEU A 128 7.37 15.92 -20.92
CA LEU A 128 8.08 15.65 -19.67
C LEU A 128 8.16 16.89 -18.76
N ASN A 129 8.46 18.06 -19.33
CA ASN A 129 8.53 19.30 -18.58
C ASN A 129 7.18 19.67 -17.94
N ASP A 130 6.06 19.38 -18.60
CA ASP A 130 4.73 19.65 -18.07
C ASP A 130 4.41 18.70 -16.90
N ILE A 131 4.81 17.44 -17.00
CA ILE A 131 4.70 16.44 -15.91
C ILE A 131 5.51 16.88 -14.69
N ILE A 132 6.76 17.28 -14.90
CA ILE A 132 7.67 17.75 -13.83
C ILE A 132 7.13 19.01 -13.16
N SER A 133 6.81 20.05 -13.94
CA SER A 133 6.33 21.34 -13.42
C SER A 133 4.99 21.24 -12.69
N SER A 134 4.20 20.24 -13.02
CA SER A 134 2.93 19.96 -12.35
C SER A 134 3.09 19.08 -11.09
N GLY A 135 4.32 18.67 -10.75
CA GLY A 135 4.64 17.94 -9.54
C GLY A 135 4.33 16.44 -9.59
N PHE A 136 3.93 15.87 -10.72
CA PHE A 136 3.53 14.45 -10.80
C PHE A 136 4.69 13.45 -10.71
N MET A 137 5.93 13.92 -10.66
CA MET A 137 7.11 13.10 -10.35
C MET A 137 7.53 13.16 -8.88
N LYS A 138 6.80 13.87 -8.01
CA LYS A 138 7.07 13.87 -6.58
C LYS A 138 6.78 12.49 -5.96
N PRO A 139 7.48 12.14 -4.85
CA PRO A 139 7.29 10.84 -4.18
C PRO A 139 5.84 10.53 -3.82
N ASP A 140 5.01 11.54 -3.52
CA ASP A 140 3.59 11.38 -3.17
C ASP A 140 2.76 10.73 -4.29
N PHE A 141 3.19 10.87 -5.54
CA PHE A 141 2.55 10.25 -6.70
C PHE A 141 3.18 8.92 -7.11
N TYR A 142 4.32 8.58 -6.49
CA TYR A 142 4.99 7.31 -6.77
C TYR A 142 4.27 6.16 -6.10
N ASN A 143 3.90 5.17 -6.87
CA ASN A 143 3.20 4.00 -6.38
C ASN A 143 4.12 2.78 -6.44
N VAL A 144 4.53 2.27 -5.26
CA VAL A 144 5.46 1.15 -5.10
C VAL A 144 4.77 -0.22 -4.85
N PRO A 145 3.42 -0.39 -4.94
CA PRO A 145 2.79 -1.65 -4.52
C PRO A 145 3.31 -2.85 -5.28
N GLU A 146 3.71 -2.68 -6.55
CA GLU A 146 4.17 -3.77 -7.41
C GLU A 146 5.52 -4.34 -6.98
N TYR A 147 6.34 -3.56 -6.28
CA TYR A 147 7.68 -3.94 -5.83
C TYR A 147 7.75 -4.32 -4.36
N THR A 148 6.66 -4.14 -3.62
CA THR A 148 6.61 -4.44 -2.20
C THR A 148 6.09 -5.86 -1.99
N TYR A 149 6.88 -6.71 -1.33
CA TYR A 149 6.52 -8.11 -1.07
C TYR A 149 5.13 -8.25 -0.43
N GLU A 150 4.82 -7.42 0.57
CA GLU A 150 3.54 -7.40 1.27
C GLU A 150 2.34 -6.98 0.40
N LEU A 151 2.59 -6.43 -0.78
CA LEU A 151 1.55 -5.90 -1.66
C LEU A 151 1.41 -6.69 -2.97
N GLN A 152 1.93 -7.92 -2.99
CA GLN A 152 1.86 -8.78 -4.18
C GLN A 152 0.41 -9.08 -4.57
N MET A 153 0.13 -8.93 -5.84
CA MET A 153 -1.10 -9.39 -6.46
C MET A 153 -1.11 -10.95 -6.56
N THR A 154 -2.21 -11.68 -6.42
CA THR A 154 -3.55 -11.12 -6.28
C THR A 154 -3.85 -10.84 -4.81
N MET A 155 -4.56 -9.77 -4.54
CA MET A 155 -5.06 -9.46 -3.20
C MET A 155 -6.55 -9.73 -3.12
N PHE A 156 -7.02 -9.99 -1.91
CA PHE A 156 -8.41 -10.28 -1.60
C PHE A 156 -8.94 -9.39 -0.49
N GLN A 157 -10.25 -9.31 -0.40
CA GLN A 157 -10.97 -8.71 0.72
C GLN A 157 -12.23 -9.53 1.01
N PRO A 158 -12.70 -9.57 2.26
CA PRO A 158 -13.99 -10.14 2.58
C PRO A 158 -15.12 -9.31 1.97
N ILE A 159 -16.09 -10.00 1.37
CA ILE A 159 -17.33 -9.34 0.90
C ILE A 159 -18.05 -8.73 2.10
N GLY A 160 -18.29 -7.41 2.03
CA GLY A 160 -18.95 -6.65 3.09
C GLY A 160 -18.02 -6.12 4.19
N GLY A 161 -16.68 -6.29 4.05
CA GLY A 161 -15.68 -5.66 4.91
C GLY A 161 -14.83 -6.62 5.73
N MET A 162 -13.67 -6.15 6.17
CA MET A 162 -12.70 -6.93 6.95
C MET A 162 -13.22 -7.38 8.33
N ASP A 163 -14.19 -6.67 8.87
CA ASP A 163 -14.84 -6.98 10.15
C ASP A 163 -15.62 -8.31 10.12
N LYS A 164 -15.96 -8.81 8.93
CA LYS A 164 -16.61 -10.12 8.76
C LYS A 164 -15.79 -11.26 9.35
N ILE A 165 -14.47 -11.18 9.28
CA ILE A 165 -13.59 -12.17 9.90
C ILE A 165 -13.77 -12.15 11.42
N ALA A 166 -13.75 -10.98 12.04
CA ALA A 166 -13.93 -10.82 13.48
C ALA A 166 -15.29 -11.31 13.95
N TYR A 167 -16.38 -10.96 13.23
CA TYR A 167 -17.72 -11.42 13.56
C TYR A 167 -17.83 -12.95 13.45
N LYS A 168 -17.24 -13.55 12.42
CA LYS A 168 -17.27 -15.00 12.26
C LYS A 168 -16.48 -15.75 13.33
N ILE A 169 -15.38 -15.18 13.82
CA ILE A 169 -14.66 -15.71 14.98
C ILE A 169 -15.53 -15.56 16.22
N ALA A 170 -16.14 -14.40 16.43
CA ALA A 170 -17.02 -14.14 17.57
C ALA A 170 -18.22 -15.11 17.63
N ASP A 171 -18.82 -15.43 16.48
CA ASP A 171 -19.92 -16.41 16.39
C ASP A 171 -19.53 -17.80 16.93
N GLN A 172 -18.24 -18.18 16.87
CA GLN A 172 -17.75 -19.47 17.37
C GLN A 172 -17.41 -19.47 18.86
N ILE A 173 -17.03 -18.32 19.40
CA ILE A 173 -16.62 -18.19 20.82
C ILE A 173 -17.82 -18.14 21.75
N ASN A 174 -18.95 -17.81 21.26
CA ASN A 174 -20.32 -17.90 21.81
C ASN A 174 -20.70 -17.02 23.00
N HIS A 175 -19.97 -16.78 24.06
CA HIS A 175 -20.52 -16.04 25.21
C HIS A 175 -19.52 -15.31 26.11
N ASP A 176 -18.24 -15.40 25.83
CA ASP A 176 -17.21 -14.84 26.72
C ASP A 176 -16.62 -13.50 26.28
N ILE A 177 -17.20 -12.87 25.23
CA ILE A 177 -16.73 -11.60 24.72
C ILE A 177 -17.37 -10.45 25.48
N LYS A 178 -16.58 -9.72 26.25
CA LYS A 178 -17.02 -8.52 26.97
C LYS A 178 -16.69 -7.28 26.14
N LEU A 179 -17.68 -6.68 25.50
CA LEU A 179 -17.54 -5.42 24.77
C LEU A 179 -17.66 -4.20 25.70
N ASN A 180 -17.21 -3.04 25.22
CA ASN A 180 -17.20 -1.78 25.97
C ASN A 180 -16.46 -1.90 27.33
N THR A 181 -15.37 -2.64 27.30
CA THR A 181 -14.58 -2.97 28.50
C THR A 181 -13.18 -2.41 28.34
N GLU A 182 -12.81 -1.46 29.18
CA GLU A 182 -11.50 -0.81 29.20
C GLU A 182 -10.58 -1.50 30.20
N ILE A 183 -9.44 -2.00 29.74
CA ILE A 183 -8.42 -2.59 30.61
C ILE A 183 -7.61 -1.46 31.26
N THR A 184 -7.61 -1.41 32.58
CA THR A 184 -6.91 -0.38 33.37
C THR A 184 -5.64 -0.88 34.05
N SER A 185 -5.54 -2.20 34.30
CA SER A 185 -4.34 -2.80 34.88
C SER A 185 -4.17 -4.26 34.45
N ILE A 186 -2.91 -4.66 34.23
CA ILE A 186 -2.51 -6.05 33.99
C ILE A 186 -1.32 -6.37 34.90
N LYS A 187 -1.47 -7.34 35.79
CA LYS A 187 -0.43 -7.73 36.75
C LYS A 187 -0.20 -9.22 36.75
N ASN A 188 1.04 -9.64 36.69
CA ASN A 188 1.43 -11.02 36.98
C ASN A 188 1.32 -11.23 38.50
N THR A 189 0.78 -12.38 38.92
CA THR A 189 0.70 -12.85 40.28
C THR A 189 1.57 -14.11 40.44
N GLU A 190 1.69 -14.64 41.63
CA GLU A 190 2.41 -15.87 41.88
C GLU A 190 1.78 -17.06 41.14
N ASN A 191 0.46 -17.05 40.95
CA ASN A 191 -0.30 -18.18 40.42
C ASN A 191 -0.97 -17.88 39.06
N GLY A 192 -0.63 -16.75 38.40
CA GLY A 192 -1.26 -16.40 37.14
C GLY A 192 -1.23 -14.92 36.84
N VAL A 193 -2.36 -14.39 36.37
CA VAL A 193 -2.51 -12.98 35.98
C VAL A 193 -3.79 -12.38 36.56
N SER A 194 -3.71 -11.13 36.99
CA SER A 194 -4.83 -10.33 37.52
C SER A 194 -5.03 -9.12 36.62
N ILE A 195 -6.26 -8.92 36.15
CA ILE A 195 -6.63 -7.86 35.22
C ILE A 195 -7.77 -7.03 35.80
N LEU A 196 -7.52 -5.73 35.98
CA LEU A 196 -8.57 -4.77 36.28
C LEU A 196 -9.14 -4.19 35.01
N TYR A 197 -10.45 -4.09 34.92
CA TYR A 197 -11.15 -3.51 33.80
C TYR A 197 -12.34 -2.67 34.25
N LYS A 198 -12.69 -1.68 33.45
CA LYS A 198 -13.89 -0.86 33.62
C LYS A 198 -14.92 -1.22 32.56
N ASN A 199 -16.14 -1.42 32.99
CA ASN A 199 -17.32 -1.48 32.14
C ASN A 199 -18.28 -0.39 32.60
N LYS A 200 -18.45 0.66 31.77
CA LYS A 200 -19.06 1.91 32.17
C LYS A 200 -18.31 2.53 33.38
N ASP A 201 -18.94 2.71 34.50
CA ASP A 201 -18.35 3.31 35.69
C ASP A 201 -17.94 2.27 36.75
N GLU A 202 -18.14 0.98 36.49
CA GLU A 202 -17.82 -0.09 37.43
C GLU A 202 -16.43 -0.66 37.13
N GLU A 203 -15.60 -0.72 38.17
CA GLU A 203 -14.30 -1.41 38.12
C GLU A 203 -14.48 -2.85 38.59
N ASN A 204 -13.93 -3.77 37.77
CA ASN A 204 -14.05 -5.19 37.97
C ASN A 204 -12.68 -5.85 37.91
N LEU A 205 -12.55 -7.00 38.57
CA LEU A 205 -11.35 -7.82 38.56
C LEU A 205 -11.66 -9.16 37.86
N ILE A 206 -10.72 -9.62 37.04
CA ILE A 206 -10.69 -11.00 36.55
C ILE A 206 -9.31 -11.59 36.77
N GLU A 207 -9.25 -12.85 37.17
CA GLU A 207 -8.03 -13.61 37.38
C GLU A 207 -8.02 -14.82 36.47
N GLY A 208 -6.83 -15.24 36.04
CA GLY A 208 -6.63 -16.39 35.19
C GLY A 208 -5.20 -16.93 35.28
N ASP A 209 -5.01 -18.15 34.86
CA ASP A 209 -3.68 -18.79 34.86
C ASP A 209 -2.76 -18.13 33.83
N TYR A 210 -3.30 -17.71 32.67
CA TYR A 210 -2.57 -17.05 31.57
C TYR A 210 -3.38 -15.94 30.94
N CYS A 211 -2.69 -14.99 30.32
CA CYS A 211 -3.28 -13.94 29.51
C CYS A 211 -2.53 -13.78 28.18
N ILE A 212 -3.26 -13.77 27.09
CA ILE A 212 -2.75 -13.35 25.77
C ILE A 212 -3.16 -11.91 25.55
N CYS A 213 -2.19 -10.99 25.66
CA CYS A 213 -2.42 -9.56 25.48
C CYS A 213 -2.17 -9.18 24.02
N THR A 214 -3.22 -8.75 23.31
CA THR A 214 -3.14 -8.26 21.93
C THR A 214 -3.32 -6.74 21.83
N ILE A 215 -3.25 -6.03 22.96
CA ILE A 215 -3.34 -4.56 23.00
C ILE A 215 -2.13 -3.97 22.28
N PRO A 216 -2.32 -3.02 21.33
CA PRO A 216 -1.21 -2.34 20.67
C PRO A 216 -0.23 -1.75 21.70
N LEU A 217 1.07 -1.92 21.49
CA LEU A 217 2.10 -1.50 22.45
C LEU A 217 2.03 -0.01 22.77
N SER A 218 1.62 0.82 21.81
CA SER A 218 1.37 2.26 22.00
C SER A 218 0.24 2.56 23.00
N VAL A 219 -0.71 1.65 23.18
CA VAL A 219 -1.79 1.74 24.18
C VAL A 219 -1.35 1.06 25.48
N LEU A 220 -0.71 -0.10 25.37
CA LEU A 220 -0.23 -0.89 26.49
C LEU A 220 0.77 -0.11 27.36
N SER A 221 1.54 0.82 26.78
CA SER A 221 2.46 1.69 27.51
C SER A 221 1.79 2.53 28.58
N TYR A 222 0.50 2.84 28.44
CA TYR A 222 -0.28 3.62 29.41
C TYR A 222 -1.02 2.77 30.45
N ILE A 223 -1.07 1.44 30.24
CA ILE A 223 -1.78 0.53 31.16
C ILE A 223 -0.88 0.23 32.38
N ASN A 224 -1.46 0.32 33.56
CA ASN A 224 -0.77 -0.04 34.78
C ASN A 224 -0.37 -1.52 34.80
N SER A 225 0.90 -1.81 35.01
CA SER A 225 1.40 -3.19 35.00
C SER A 225 2.62 -3.35 35.88
N ASN A 226 2.88 -4.59 36.30
CA ASN A 226 4.09 -4.99 37.01
C ASN A 226 5.10 -5.69 36.09
N PHE A 227 5.08 -5.38 34.81
CA PHE A 227 6.03 -5.95 33.86
C PHE A 227 7.47 -5.62 34.24
N SER A 228 8.40 -6.51 33.91
CA SER A 228 9.81 -6.27 34.16
C SER A 228 10.30 -4.99 33.47
N ALA A 229 11.37 -4.40 33.99
CA ALA A 229 11.99 -3.23 33.36
C ALA A 229 12.42 -3.49 31.91
N THR A 230 12.81 -4.71 31.57
CA THR A 230 13.14 -5.10 30.21
C THR A 230 11.93 -5.14 29.31
N THR A 231 10.82 -5.72 29.77
CA THR A 231 9.54 -5.74 29.04
C THR A 231 9.01 -4.33 28.83
N ARG A 232 9.05 -3.49 29.88
CA ARG A 232 8.61 -2.10 29.77
C ARG A 232 9.42 -1.33 28.73
N ARG A 233 10.74 -1.44 28.73
CA ARG A 233 11.61 -0.81 27.72
C ARG A 233 11.28 -1.29 26.31
N ALA A 234 10.97 -2.57 26.13
CA ALA A 234 10.59 -3.11 24.82
C ALA A 234 9.25 -2.55 24.34
N ILE A 235 8.26 -2.38 25.22
CA ILE A 235 6.98 -1.74 24.92
C ILE A 235 7.19 -0.29 24.49
N ASP A 236 7.99 0.47 25.25
CA ASP A 236 8.24 1.90 25.01
C ASP A 236 9.10 2.13 23.75
N TYR A 237 9.89 1.15 23.33
CA TYR A 237 10.70 1.22 22.12
C TYR A 237 9.85 1.13 20.84
N ALA A 238 8.66 0.55 20.90
CA ALA A 238 7.81 0.34 19.72
C ALA A 238 7.30 1.68 19.15
N SER A 239 7.73 2.00 17.96
CA SER A 239 7.29 3.18 17.21
C SER A 239 6.14 2.83 16.27
N TYR A 240 5.08 3.62 16.29
CA TYR A 240 3.93 3.47 15.40
C TYR A 240 3.81 4.66 14.47
N ASN A 241 3.67 4.38 13.18
CA ASN A 241 3.37 5.41 12.20
C ASN A 241 1.94 5.93 12.39
N LYS A 242 1.79 7.25 12.27
CA LYS A 242 0.47 7.88 12.25
C LYS A 242 -0.16 7.62 10.88
N THR A 243 -1.23 6.85 10.85
CA THR A 243 -1.98 6.55 9.63
C THR A 243 -3.44 6.92 9.79
N GLY A 244 -4.05 7.34 8.71
CA GLY A 244 -5.48 7.64 8.66
C GLY A 244 -6.12 7.00 7.43
N LYS A 245 -7.43 6.76 7.50
CA LYS A 245 -8.24 6.35 6.35
C LYS A 245 -9.42 7.30 6.24
N ILE A 246 -9.65 7.79 5.05
CA ILE A 246 -10.77 8.68 4.73
C ILE A 246 -11.62 7.97 3.70
N GLY A 247 -12.89 7.72 4.03
CA GLY A 247 -13.90 7.27 3.08
C GLY A 247 -14.54 8.49 2.43
N LEU A 248 -14.59 8.51 1.12
CA LEU A 248 -15.31 9.53 0.34
C LEU A 248 -16.48 8.84 -0.37
N GLN A 249 -17.64 9.48 -0.32
CA GLN A 249 -18.87 9.01 -0.94
C GLN A 249 -19.25 9.89 -2.13
#